data_921d43c8797f3a7ff1e15ef3dec619cf
#
_entry.id   921d43c8797f3a7ff1e15ef3dec619cf
#
_cell.length_a   1.000
_cell.length_b   1.000
_cell.length_c   1.000
_cell.angle_alpha   90.00
_cell.angle_beta   90.00
_cell.angle_gamma   90.00
#
_symmetry.space_group_name_H-M   'P 1'
#
loop_
_entity.id
_entity.type
_entity.pdbx_description
1 polymer ?
#
loop_
_entity_poly.entity_id
_entity_poly.type
_entity_poly.pdbx_seq_one_letter_code
_entity_poly.pdbx_strand_id
1 'polypeptide(L)'
;MRNEAGESDSVWIEGTGDSHVFAGQGGLVVIEGADAAALDGDVILVDPQRGRAERLIRAGSAHNTLLVTEQCDQLCVMCSQPPKKTHEDRFALLEQACLLAERDAVIGVTGGEPTLYKDELLGMIERVIEARPDLAFHVLTNAQHFNEEDVLRLRKPAFRQVTWGIPLYAAQADLHDRIVGKSGAFARLMESFSHLVRAGQRIELRTVLIQDNAASLPELARLVSARLRFVSAWSIMQLEHIGFARGRWASLYFAHHTEFELIAEAIDMARLHGIHARLFNFPLCTVPEPYRILAAPSISDWKRKYAPGCEGCREQESCSGFFEWHPQDALGGVTPL
;
A
#
# COMPACT_ATOMS: atom_id res chain seq x y z
N MET A 1 -9.36 16.55 -21.88
CA MET A 1 -10.05 15.83 -22.97
C MET A 1 -8.96 15.33 -23.92
N ARG A 2 -8.73 14.02 -24.03
CA ARG A 2 -7.92 13.45 -25.13
C ARG A 2 -8.82 13.42 -26.34
N ASN A 3 -8.57 14.28 -27.32
CA ASN A 3 -9.41 14.40 -28.52
C ASN A 3 -9.00 13.45 -29.66
N GLU A 4 -7.99 12.59 -29.46
CA GLU A 4 -7.55 11.59 -30.44
C GLU A 4 -7.21 10.31 -29.67
N ALA A 5 -7.80 9.18 -30.09
CA ALA A 5 -7.47 7.87 -29.56
C ALA A 5 -6.01 7.55 -29.93
N GLY A 6 -5.17 7.30 -28.90
CA GLY A 6 -3.79 6.84 -29.09
C GLY A 6 -3.73 5.39 -29.56
N GLU A 7 -2.54 4.93 -29.95
CA GLU A 7 -2.34 3.55 -30.43
C GLU A 7 -2.75 2.48 -29.41
N SER A 8 -2.69 2.80 -28.11
CA SER A 8 -3.06 1.88 -27.01
C SER A 8 -4.47 2.07 -26.50
N ASP A 9 -5.22 3.03 -27.04
CA ASP A 9 -6.57 3.31 -26.57
C ASP A 9 -7.57 2.34 -27.18
N SER A 10 -8.58 1.96 -26.39
CA SER A 10 -9.76 1.25 -26.85
C SER A 10 -10.98 2.14 -26.68
N VAL A 11 -11.85 2.11 -27.68
CA VAL A 11 -13.07 2.94 -27.72
C VAL A 11 -14.28 2.06 -27.47
N TRP A 12 -15.17 2.48 -26.60
CA TRP A 12 -16.46 1.83 -26.41
C TRP A 12 -17.30 1.92 -27.67
N ILE A 13 -17.86 0.83 -28.11
CA ILE A 13 -18.68 0.72 -29.33
C ILE A 13 -20.15 0.59 -29.00
N GLU A 14 -20.49 -0.40 -28.16
CA GLU A 14 -21.86 -0.69 -27.76
C GLU A 14 -21.87 -1.55 -26.49
N GLY A 15 -23.04 -1.65 -25.85
CA GLY A 15 -23.22 -2.56 -24.71
C GLY A 15 -24.59 -2.39 -24.08
N THR A 16 -24.96 -3.38 -23.28
CA THR A 16 -26.18 -3.40 -22.49
C THR A 16 -25.92 -4.02 -21.13
N GLY A 17 -26.43 -3.38 -20.07
CA GLY A 17 -26.20 -3.83 -18.71
C GLY A 17 -24.73 -3.76 -18.32
N ASP A 18 -24.14 -4.88 -17.94
CA ASP A 18 -22.75 -5.03 -17.52
C ASP A 18 -21.84 -5.67 -18.60
N SER A 19 -22.33 -5.77 -19.86
CA SER A 19 -21.58 -6.32 -20.99
C SER A 19 -21.34 -5.23 -22.03
N HIS A 20 -20.07 -4.92 -22.30
CA HIS A 20 -19.65 -3.82 -23.16
C HIS A 20 -18.60 -4.24 -24.16
N VAL A 21 -18.74 -3.80 -25.41
CA VAL A 21 -17.81 -4.04 -26.53
C VAL A 21 -16.90 -2.84 -26.68
N PHE A 22 -15.60 -3.10 -26.69
CA PHE A 22 -14.55 -2.11 -26.96
C PHE A 22 -13.77 -2.51 -28.22
N ALA A 23 -13.40 -1.52 -29.02
CA ALA A 23 -12.53 -1.66 -30.18
C ALA A 23 -11.19 -0.97 -29.94
N GLY A 24 -10.10 -1.66 -30.23
CA GLY A 24 -8.73 -1.12 -30.17
C GLY A 24 -7.86 -1.76 -31.26
N GLN A 25 -6.57 -1.48 -31.25
CA GLN A 25 -5.64 -2.05 -32.23
C GLN A 25 -5.59 -3.59 -32.20
N GLY A 26 -5.81 -4.20 -31.02
CA GLY A 26 -5.86 -5.66 -30.88
C GLY A 26 -7.16 -6.31 -31.39
N GLY A 27 -8.13 -5.52 -31.91
CA GLY A 27 -9.43 -5.97 -32.37
C GLY A 27 -10.57 -5.60 -31.41
N LEU A 28 -11.59 -6.46 -31.35
CA LEU A 28 -12.74 -6.28 -30.48
C LEU A 28 -12.61 -7.12 -29.22
N VAL A 29 -13.00 -6.54 -28.10
CA VAL A 29 -13.08 -7.24 -26.81
C VAL A 29 -14.43 -6.96 -26.15
N VAL A 30 -15.03 -8.01 -25.58
CA VAL A 30 -16.22 -7.86 -24.71
C VAL A 30 -15.75 -7.92 -23.26
N ILE A 31 -16.09 -6.93 -22.48
CA ILE A 31 -15.83 -6.87 -21.04
C ILE A 31 -17.17 -6.96 -20.30
N GLU A 32 -17.25 -7.91 -19.38
CA GLU A 32 -18.42 -8.13 -18.54
C GLU A 32 -18.13 -7.81 -17.07
N GLY A 33 -19.17 -7.50 -16.31
CA GLY A 33 -19.09 -7.28 -14.87
C GLY A 33 -18.63 -5.88 -14.45
N ALA A 34 -18.63 -4.90 -15.36
CA ALA A 34 -18.36 -3.50 -15.06
C ALA A 34 -19.13 -2.59 -16.02
N ASP A 35 -19.59 -1.45 -15.52
CA ASP A 35 -20.16 -0.39 -16.35
C ASP A 35 -19.08 0.27 -17.22
N ALA A 36 -19.38 0.53 -18.51
CA ALA A 36 -18.47 1.18 -19.43
C ALA A 36 -17.98 2.55 -18.92
N ALA A 37 -18.84 3.34 -18.32
CA ALA A 37 -18.47 4.63 -17.74
C ALA A 37 -17.48 4.49 -16.57
N ALA A 38 -17.55 3.39 -15.81
CA ALA A 38 -16.62 3.09 -14.74
C ALA A 38 -15.25 2.60 -15.23
N LEU A 39 -15.10 2.30 -16.52
CA LEU A 39 -13.86 1.87 -17.15
C LEU A 39 -13.17 2.97 -17.95
N ASP A 40 -13.82 4.13 -18.10
CA ASP A 40 -13.27 5.24 -18.89
C ASP A 40 -11.95 5.75 -18.31
N GLY A 41 -10.91 5.74 -19.14
CA GLY A 41 -9.54 6.12 -18.73
C GLY A 41 -8.76 5.08 -17.94
N ASP A 42 -9.34 3.92 -17.63
CA ASP A 42 -8.64 2.82 -16.96
C ASP A 42 -7.60 2.15 -17.87
N VAL A 43 -6.55 1.62 -17.24
CA VAL A 43 -5.60 0.72 -17.92
C VAL A 43 -5.98 -0.71 -17.60
N ILE A 44 -6.36 -1.45 -18.65
CA ILE A 44 -6.88 -2.81 -18.54
C ILE A 44 -5.96 -3.77 -19.29
N LEU A 45 -5.54 -4.84 -18.60
CA LEU A 45 -4.88 -5.97 -19.22
C LEU A 45 -5.94 -7.00 -19.61
N VAL A 46 -6.01 -7.29 -20.92
CA VAL A 46 -6.91 -8.32 -21.45
C VAL A 46 -6.12 -9.59 -21.75
N ASP A 47 -6.57 -10.72 -21.22
CA ASP A 47 -6.05 -12.05 -21.49
C ASP A 47 -7.14 -12.87 -22.21
N PRO A 48 -7.17 -12.86 -23.56
CA PRO A 48 -8.18 -13.55 -24.34
C PRO A 48 -8.11 -15.08 -24.18
N GLN A 49 -6.92 -15.62 -23.91
CA GLN A 49 -6.73 -17.07 -23.77
C GLN A 49 -7.38 -17.60 -22.49
N ARG A 50 -7.39 -16.78 -21.42
CA ARG A 50 -8.01 -17.13 -20.15
C ARG A 50 -9.42 -16.54 -20.00
N GLY A 51 -9.90 -15.78 -20.98
CA GLY A 51 -11.22 -15.15 -20.96
C GLY A 51 -11.38 -14.18 -19.80
N ARG A 52 -10.38 -13.35 -19.49
CA ARG A 52 -10.43 -12.39 -18.38
C ARG A 52 -9.77 -11.06 -18.71
N ALA A 53 -10.26 -10.01 -18.03
CA ALA A 53 -9.68 -8.70 -18.03
C ALA A 53 -9.31 -8.30 -16.60
N GLU A 54 -8.17 -7.62 -16.43
CA GLU A 54 -7.68 -7.13 -15.13
C GLU A 54 -7.48 -5.62 -15.21
N ARG A 55 -8.13 -4.87 -14.34
CA ARG A 55 -7.93 -3.42 -14.20
C ARG A 55 -6.63 -3.18 -13.44
N LEU A 56 -5.57 -2.79 -14.13
CA LEU A 56 -4.25 -2.53 -13.55
C LEU A 56 -4.17 -1.15 -12.92
N ILE A 57 -4.74 -0.13 -13.59
CA ILE A 57 -4.78 1.26 -13.11
C ILE A 57 -6.19 1.79 -13.33
N ARG A 58 -6.78 2.35 -12.29
CA ARG A 58 -8.06 3.03 -12.30
C ARG A 58 -7.87 4.52 -12.50
N ALA A 59 -8.56 5.11 -13.44
CA ALA A 59 -8.57 6.54 -13.67
C ALA A 59 -9.08 7.30 -12.43
N GLY A 60 -8.44 8.42 -12.12
CA GLY A 60 -8.83 9.26 -10.97
C GLY A 60 -8.58 8.65 -9.59
N SER A 61 -8.05 7.42 -9.49
CA SER A 61 -7.79 6.78 -8.20
C SER A 61 -6.39 7.12 -7.67
N ALA A 62 -6.31 7.58 -6.43
CA ALA A 62 -5.05 7.78 -5.71
C ALA A 62 -4.43 6.48 -5.16
N HIS A 63 -5.09 5.32 -5.36
CA HIS A 63 -4.73 4.06 -4.70
C HIS A 63 -4.40 2.94 -5.70
N ASN A 64 -3.85 3.30 -6.87
CA ASN A 64 -3.39 2.33 -7.85
C ASN A 64 -2.15 1.60 -7.38
N THR A 65 -2.21 0.26 -7.36
CA THR A 65 -1.10 -0.56 -6.87
C THR A 65 -0.90 -1.79 -7.75
N LEU A 66 0.28 -1.93 -8.31
CA LEU A 66 0.69 -3.03 -9.18
C LEU A 66 1.28 -4.17 -8.35
N LEU A 67 0.81 -5.39 -8.59
CA LEU A 67 1.29 -6.62 -7.97
C LEU A 67 2.37 -7.25 -8.86
N VAL A 68 3.64 -7.10 -8.49
CA VAL A 68 4.76 -7.58 -9.30
C VAL A 68 5.11 -9.05 -9.05
N THR A 69 4.84 -9.56 -7.85
CA THR A 69 5.03 -10.96 -7.48
C THR A 69 4.18 -11.34 -6.29
N GLU A 70 3.84 -12.62 -6.15
CA GLU A 70 3.21 -13.15 -4.94
C GLU A 70 4.21 -13.94 -4.07
N GLN A 71 5.49 -14.05 -4.49
CA GLN A 71 6.53 -14.66 -3.67
C GLN A 71 7.02 -13.69 -2.59
N CYS A 72 7.35 -14.24 -1.43
CA CYS A 72 7.95 -13.51 -0.31
C CYS A 72 8.88 -14.44 0.48
N ASP A 73 9.92 -13.89 1.03
CA ASP A 73 10.88 -14.56 1.89
C ASP A 73 10.59 -14.37 3.39
N GLN A 74 9.43 -13.79 3.72
CA GLN A 74 8.88 -13.64 5.07
C GLN A 74 7.48 -14.25 5.17
N LEU A 75 7.08 -14.62 6.39
CA LEU A 75 5.77 -15.20 6.72
C LEU A 75 5.10 -14.40 7.84
N CYS A 76 4.92 -13.10 7.61
CA CYS A 76 4.33 -12.19 8.60
C CYS A 76 3.01 -12.75 9.14
N VAL A 77 2.85 -12.72 10.49
CA VAL A 77 1.68 -13.33 11.14
C VAL A 77 0.36 -12.73 10.70
N MET A 78 0.36 -11.45 10.25
CA MET A 78 -0.81 -10.71 9.79
C MET A 78 -0.83 -10.48 8.26
N CYS A 79 -0.01 -11.20 7.48
CA CYS A 79 0.12 -10.93 6.05
C CYS A 79 -1.24 -10.89 5.35
N SER A 80 -1.56 -9.76 4.71
CA SER A 80 -2.79 -9.57 3.94
C SER A 80 -2.81 -10.40 2.65
N GLN A 81 -1.63 -10.71 2.13
CA GLN A 81 -1.43 -11.48 0.90
C GLN A 81 -0.44 -12.62 1.16
N PRO A 82 -0.93 -13.77 1.65
CA PRO A 82 -0.08 -14.92 1.94
C PRO A 82 0.77 -15.32 0.73
N PRO A 83 2.09 -15.54 0.92
CA PRO A 83 3.00 -15.81 -0.18
C PRO A 83 2.66 -17.06 -0.96
N LYS A 84 2.83 -17.01 -2.29
CA LYS A 84 2.79 -18.16 -3.19
C LYS A 84 4.20 -18.60 -3.55
N LYS A 85 4.33 -19.86 -3.98
CA LYS A 85 5.62 -20.42 -4.41
C LYS A 85 5.95 -20.10 -5.87
N THR A 86 4.95 -19.77 -6.66
CA THR A 86 5.09 -19.49 -8.10
C THR A 86 5.21 -18.00 -8.33
N HIS A 87 6.00 -17.63 -9.33
CA HIS A 87 6.12 -16.28 -9.86
C HIS A 87 5.76 -16.32 -11.36
N GLU A 88 5.05 -15.31 -11.80
CA GLU A 88 4.82 -15.01 -13.21
C GLU A 88 5.47 -13.65 -13.48
N ASP A 89 6.45 -13.63 -14.38
CA ASP A 89 7.10 -12.37 -14.77
C ASP A 89 6.12 -11.53 -15.60
N ARG A 90 5.73 -10.39 -15.03
CA ARG A 90 4.81 -9.43 -15.65
C ARG A 90 5.43 -8.04 -15.77
N PHE A 91 6.73 -7.88 -15.47
CA PHE A 91 7.35 -6.57 -15.42
C PHE A 91 7.17 -5.76 -16.71
N ALA A 92 7.31 -6.39 -17.88
CA ALA A 92 7.11 -5.70 -19.16
C ALA A 92 5.66 -5.21 -19.35
N LEU A 93 4.67 -5.99 -18.93
CA LEU A 93 3.25 -5.60 -18.98
C LEU A 93 2.94 -4.48 -17.98
N LEU A 94 3.50 -4.56 -16.78
CA LEU A 94 3.31 -3.54 -15.74
C LEU A 94 4.01 -2.23 -16.09
N GLU A 95 5.17 -2.29 -16.77
CA GLU A 95 5.83 -1.13 -17.36
C GLU A 95 4.93 -0.42 -18.36
N GLN A 96 4.34 -1.17 -19.32
CA GLN A 96 3.38 -0.59 -20.26
C GLN A 96 2.17 0.04 -19.57
N ALA A 97 1.65 -0.61 -18.53
CA ALA A 97 0.56 -0.04 -17.75
C ALA A 97 0.96 1.31 -17.11
N CYS A 98 2.18 1.43 -16.54
CA CYS A 98 2.68 2.68 -16.02
C CYS A 98 2.75 3.78 -17.08
N LEU A 99 3.22 3.46 -18.30
CA LEU A 99 3.34 4.44 -19.38
C LEU A 99 1.98 5.01 -19.80
N LEU A 100 0.90 4.23 -19.62
CA LEU A 100 -0.47 4.64 -19.91
C LEU A 100 -1.18 5.35 -18.75
N ALA A 101 -0.57 5.41 -17.56
CA ALA A 101 -1.17 6.06 -16.40
C ALA A 101 -1.44 7.55 -16.64
N GLU A 102 -2.41 8.10 -15.89
CA GLU A 102 -2.69 9.53 -15.87
C GLU A 102 -1.44 10.34 -15.47
N ARG A 103 -1.45 11.62 -15.85
CA ARG A 103 -0.36 12.53 -15.48
C ARG A 103 -0.31 12.71 -13.96
N ASP A 104 0.92 12.86 -13.46
CA ASP A 104 1.21 13.11 -12.05
C ASP A 104 0.73 11.98 -11.09
N ALA A 105 0.45 10.79 -11.65
CA ALA A 105 0.00 9.66 -10.84
C ALA A 105 1.12 9.13 -9.92
N VAL A 106 0.72 8.71 -8.73
CA VAL A 106 1.57 7.92 -7.82
C VAL A 106 1.18 6.46 -7.95
N ILE A 107 2.10 5.64 -8.45
CA ILE A 107 1.86 4.21 -8.67
C ILE A 107 2.43 3.41 -7.51
N GLY A 108 1.55 2.71 -6.80
CA GLY A 108 1.95 1.73 -5.81
C GLY A 108 2.56 0.50 -6.48
N VAL A 109 3.61 -0.03 -5.89
CA VAL A 109 4.17 -1.34 -6.24
C VAL A 109 4.14 -2.20 -5.00
N THR A 110 3.54 -3.38 -5.12
CA THR A 110 3.44 -4.35 -4.03
C THR A 110 3.71 -5.76 -4.54
N GLY A 111 3.65 -6.68 -3.62
CA GLY A 111 3.78 -8.09 -3.90
C GLY A 111 3.75 -8.88 -2.61
N GLY A 112 4.27 -10.10 -2.67
CA GLY A 112 4.86 -10.70 -1.48
C GLY A 112 6.07 -9.85 -1.09
N GLU A 113 7.18 -9.96 -1.85
CA GLU A 113 8.34 -9.09 -1.71
C GLU A 113 8.89 -8.69 -3.10
N PRO A 114 8.66 -7.45 -3.54
CA PRO A 114 9.11 -6.98 -4.85
C PRO A 114 10.61 -7.06 -5.08
N THR A 115 11.43 -6.87 -4.03
CA THR A 115 12.89 -6.88 -4.15
C THR A 115 13.51 -8.27 -4.26
N LEU A 116 12.71 -9.35 -4.26
CA LEU A 116 13.17 -10.65 -4.74
C LEU A 116 13.56 -10.60 -6.23
N TYR A 117 12.92 -9.70 -6.98
CA TYR A 117 13.17 -9.39 -8.38
C TYR A 117 13.67 -7.96 -8.52
N LYS A 118 14.70 -7.64 -7.72
CA LYS A 118 15.20 -6.28 -7.53
C LYS A 118 15.67 -5.63 -8.84
N ASP A 119 16.40 -6.37 -9.67
CA ASP A 119 16.96 -5.82 -10.91
C ASP A 119 15.87 -5.48 -11.91
N GLU A 120 14.88 -6.32 -12.05
CA GLU A 120 13.69 -6.11 -12.89
C GLU A 120 12.87 -4.93 -12.38
N LEU A 121 12.62 -4.87 -11.06
CA LEU A 121 11.91 -3.77 -10.42
C LEU A 121 12.62 -2.42 -10.63
N LEU A 122 13.90 -2.35 -10.30
CA LEU A 122 14.66 -1.11 -10.43
C LEU A 122 14.79 -0.69 -11.90
N GLY A 123 14.98 -1.65 -12.81
CA GLY A 123 15.02 -1.42 -14.26
C GLY A 123 13.68 -0.88 -14.80
N MET A 124 12.56 -1.44 -14.37
CA MET A 124 11.21 -0.94 -14.72
C MET A 124 11.04 0.52 -14.25
N ILE A 125 11.36 0.81 -12.99
CA ILE A 125 11.26 2.17 -12.44
C ILE A 125 12.13 3.16 -13.23
N GLU A 126 13.38 2.78 -13.55
CA GLU A 126 14.29 3.63 -14.33
C GLU A 126 13.68 3.98 -15.70
N ARG A 127 13.21 2.98 -16.45
CA ARG A 127 12.65 3.20 -17.80
C ARG A 127 11.34 3.99 -17.76
N VAL A 128 10.46 3.68 -16.80
CA VAL A 128 9.20 4.42 -16.66
C VAL A 128 9.46 5.89 -16.33
N ILE A 129 10.32 6.20 -15.37
CA ILE A 129 10.60 7.60 -15.00
C ILE A 129 11.36 8.35 -16.10
N GLU A 130 12.20 7.66 -16.86
CA GLU A 130 12.86 8.27 -18.05
C GLU A 130 11.82 8.71 -19.10
N ALA A 131 10.82 7.86 -19.37
CA ALA A 131 9.75 8.15 -20.32
C ALA A 131 8.64 9.06 -19.75
N ARG A 132 8.36 8.95 -18.47
CA ARG A 132 7.28 9.64 -17.74
C ARG A 132 7.80 10.25 -16.43
N PRO A 133 8.58 11.36 -16.50
CA PRO A 133 9.16 12.02 -15.33
C PRO A 133 8.11 12.69 -14.43
N ASP A 134 6.88 12.76 -14.87
CA ASP A 134 5.71 13.21 -14.11
C ASP A 134 5.18 12.16 -13.12
N LEU A 135 5.55 10.88 -13.28
CA LEU A 135 5.09 9.81 -12.40
C LEU A 135 5.95 9.70 -11.13
N ALA A 136 5.35 9.14 -10.08
CA ALA A 136 6.07 8.75 -8.87
C ALA A 136 5.69 7.32 -8.45
N PHE A 137 6.56 6.68 -7.68
CA PHE A 137 6.34 5.33 -7.18
C PHE A 137 6.28 5.29 -5.65
N HIS A 138 5.38 4.46 -5.14
CA HIS A 138 5.34 4.05 -3.74
C HIS A 138 5.53 2.55 -3.64
N VAL A 139 6.76 2.11 -3.32
CA VAL A 139 7.14 0.69 -3.34
C VAL A 139 7.04 0.12 -1.93
N LEU A 140 6.16 -0.87 -1.73
CA LEU A 140 6.04 -1.61 -0.48
C LEU A 140 7.02 -2.78 -0.51
N THR A 141 7.96 -2.82 0.43
CA THR A 141 9.00 -3.84 0.50
C THR A 141 9.39 -4.12 1.95
N ASN A 142 9.73 -5.36 2.25
CA ASN A 142 10.32 -5.72 3.55
C ASN A 142 11.80 -5.26 3.69
N ALA A 143 12.35 -4.70 2.61
CA ALA A 143 13.71 -4.15 2.52
C ALA A 143 14.84 -5.12 2.88
N GLN A 144 14.65 -6.43 2.72
CA GLN A 144 15.67 -7.43 3.09
C GLN A 144 16.81 -7.57 2.05
N HIS A 145 16.63 -6.99 0.85
CA HIS A 145 17.49 -7.28 -0.31
C HIS A 145 18.38 -6.13 -0.74
N PHE A 146 18.31 -4.95 -0.08
CA PHE A 146 19.21 -3.85 -0.37
C PHE A 146 20.61 -4.11 0.20
N ASN A 147 21.63 -3.80 -0.60
CA ASN A 147 23.03 -3.98 -0.25
C ASN A 147 23.90 -2.80 -0.73
N GLU A 148 25.22 -2.89 -0.53
CA GLU A 148 26.17 -1.85 -0.89
C GLU A 148 26.18 -1.51 -2.40
N GLU A 149 25.99 -2.53 -3.25
CA GLU A 149 26.01 -2.38 -4.71
C GLU A 149 24.83 -1.53 -5.21
N ASP A 150 23.71 -1.55 -4.50
CA ASP A 150 22.53 -0.77 -4.85
C ASP A 150 22.71 0.74 -4.63
N VAL A 151 23.62 1.15 -3.75
CA VAL A 151 23.75 2.56 -3.34
C VAL A 151 24.01 3.49 -4.52
N LEU A 152 24.88 3.09 -5.45
CA LEU A 152 25.17 3.90 -6.64
C LEU A 152 23.99 3.94 -7.59
N ARG A 153 23.30 2.84 -7.80
CA ARG A 153 22.13 2.77 -8.67
C ARG A 153 21.00 3.63 -8.14
N LEU A 154 20.69 3.51 -6.85
CA LEU A 154 19.61 4.25 -6.18
C LEU A 154 19.87 5.78 -6.10
N ARG A 155 21.10 6.26 -6.31
CA ARG A 155 21.40 7.69 -6.43
C ARG A 155 20.98 8.32 -7.77
N LYS A 156 20.63 7.51 -8.77
CA LYS A 156 20.15 8.02 -10.05
C LYS A 156 18.90 8.89 -9.88
N PRO A 157 18.69 9.90 -10.75
CA PRO A 157 17.54 10.82 -10.65
C PRO A 157 16.17 10.15 -10.59
N ALA A 158 15.99 9.03 -11.30
CA ALA A 158 14.73 8.28 -11.30
C ALA A 158 14.25 7.89 -9.89
N PHE A 159 15.18 7.53 -9.00
CA PHE A 159 14.81 7.08 -7.64
C PHE A 159 14.45 8.23 -6.68
N ARG A 160 14.60 9.49 -7.09
CA ARG A 160 14.04 10.63 -6.35
C ARG A 160 12.51 10.65 -6.38
N GLN A 161 11.91 9.99 -7.35
CA GLN A 161 10.45 9.83 -7.51
C GLN A 161 9.92 8.59 -6.76
N VAL A 162 10.78 7.89 -5.99
CA VAL A 162 10.39 6.70 -5.26
C VAL A 162 10.29 6.99 -3.77
N THR A 163 9.21 6.52 -3.16
CA THR A 163 9.06 6.38 -1.70
C THR A 163 9.02 4.89 -1.36
N TRP A 164 9.89 4.47 -0.46
CA TRP A 164 9.95 3.09 0.01
C TRP A 164 9.11 2.93 1.27
N GLY A 165 7.99 2.21 1.17
CA GLY A 165 7.13 1.85 2.29
C GLY A 165 7.65 0.59 2.99
N ILE A 166 8.29 0.77 4.14
CA ILE A 166 9.06 -0.29 4.80
C ILE A 166 8.45 -0.62 6.17
N PRO A 167 8.14 -1.91 6.46
CA PRO A 167 7.57 -2.31 7.73
C PRO A 167 8.61 -2.33 8.85
N LEU A 168 8.24 -1.80 10.01
CA LEU A 168 8.97 -1.95 11.27
C LEU A 168 7.95 -2.13 12.40
N TYR A 169 7.96 -3.30 13.06
CA TYR A 169 6.89 -3.70 13.97
C TYR A 169 7.25 -3.60 15.45
N ALA A 170 8.53 -3.58 15.79
CA ALA A 170 9.01 -3.46 17.16
C ALA A 170 10.44 -2.90 17.20
N ALA A 171 10.84 -2.34 18.36
CA ALA A 171 12.22 -1.95 18.63
C ALA A 171 13.09 -3.16 19.01
N GLN A 172 12.48 -4.21 19.54
CA GLN A 172 13.15 -5.46 19.92
C GLN A 172 13.26 -6.37 18.69
N ALA A 173 14.47 -6.83 18.40
CA ALA A 173 14.75 -7.72 17.27
C ALA A 173 13.90 -8.99 17.32
N ASP A 174 13.84 -9.66 18.47
CA ASP A 174 13.10 -10.90 18.64
C ASP A 174 11.60 -10.75 18.40
N LEU A 175 11.00 -9.62 18.81
CA LEU A 175 9.59 -9.36 18.56
C LEU A 175 9.35 -9.07 17.08
N HIS A 176 10.17 -8.23 16.47
CA HIS A 176 10.07 -7.94 15.03
C HIS A 176 10.20 -9.23 14.22
N ASP A 177 11.23 -10.03 14.48
CA ASP A 177 11.51 -11.29 13.77
C ASP A 177 10.37 -12.29 13.90
N ARG A 178 9.77 -12.41 15.11
CA ARG A 178 8.58 -13.27 15.31
C ARG A 178 7.39 -12.78 14.49
N ILE A 179 7.14 -11.48 14.45
CA ILE A 179 6.02 -10.90 13.71
C ILE A 179 6.18 -11.13 12.19
N VAL A 180 7.37 -10.96 11.65
CA VAL A 180 7.63 -11.16 10.22
C VAL A 180 7.91 -12.63 9.86
N GLY A 181 8.01 -13.50 10.86
CA GLY A 181 8.25 -14.94 10.66
C GLY A 181 9.62 -15.27 10.05
N LYS A 182 10.64 -14.46 10.33
CA LYS A 182 12.01 -14.63 9.81
C LYS A 182 13.05 -14.17 10.80
N SER A 183 13.88 -15.10 11.28
CA SER A 183 15.00 -14.78 12.17
C SER A 183 16.04 -13.90 11.48
N GLY A 184 16.57 -12.91 12.20
CA GLY A 184 17.56 -11.96 11.70
C GLY A 184 17.01 -10.85 10.79
N ALA A 185 15.69 -10.81 10.59
CA ALA A 185 15.06 -9.81 9.73
C ALA A 185 15.27 -8.38 10.26
N PHE A 186 15.20 -8.15 11.57
CA PHE A 186 15.45 -6.85 12.17
C PHE A 186 16.87 -6.34 11.90
N ALA A 187 17.88 -7.18 12.11
CA ALA A 187 19.27 -6.80 11.87
C ALA A 187 19.51 -6.47 10.39
N ARG A 188 18.98 -7.29 9.49
CA ARG A 188 19.06 -7.08 8.05
C ARG A 188 18.34 -5.79 7.61
N LEU A 189 17.19 -5.50 8.20
CA LEU A 189 16.46 -4.26 7.96
C LEU A 189 17.26 -3.01 8.38
N MET A 190 17.91 -3.05 9.56
CA MET A 190 18.76 -1.95 10.03
C MET A 190 19.97 -1.71 9.09
N GLU A 191 20.54 -2.76 8.55
CA GLU A 191 21.59 -2.67 7.53
C GLU A 191 21.07 -2.04 6.23
N SER A 192 19.91 -2.48 5.73
CA SER A 192 19.26 -1.94 4.54
C SER A 192 18.93 -0.45 4.68
N PHE A 193 18.49 -0.01 5.86
CA PHE A 193 18.30 1.42 6.11
C PHE A 193 19.59 2.21 5.91
N SER A 194 20.75 1.69 6.32
CA SER A 194 22.04 2.35 6.08
C SER A 194 22.32 2.55 4.59
N HIS A 195 22.04 1.54 3.75
CA HIS A 195 22.21 1.64 2.31
C HIS A 195 21.26 2.65 1.67
N LEU A 196 19.97 2.59 2.03
CA LEU A 196 18.94 3.49 1.52
C LEU A 196 19.19 4.95 1.89
N VAL A 197 19.61 5.22 3.14
CA VAL A 197 19.98 6.56 3.61
C VAL A 197 21.20 7.10 2.86
N ARG A 198 22.22 6.30 2.70
CA ARG A 198 23.42 6.67 1.93
C ARG A 198 23.13 6.94 0.46
N ALA A 199 22.09 6.29 -0.07
CA ALA A 199 21.57 6.57 -1.40
C ALA A 199 20.64 7.79 -1.48
N GLY A 200 20.28 8.40 -0.35
CA GLY A 200 19.38 9.56 -0.28
C GLY A 200 17.91 9.21 -0.55
N GLN A 201 17.50 8.00 -0.22
CA GLN A 201 16.15 7.53 -0.52
C GLN A 201 15.11 8.02 0.48
N ARG A 202 13.87 8.24 0.01
CA ARG A 202 12.72 8.56 0.87
C ARG A 202 12.11 7.30 1.44
N ILE A 203 11.97 7.26 2.76
CA ILE A 203 11.47 6.09 3.49
C ILE A 203 10.23 6.48 4.28
N GLU A 204 9.14 5.76 4.07
CA GLU A 204 7.97 5.73 4.93
C GLU A 204 8.05 4.49 5.81
N LEU A 205 8.07 4.64 7.12
CA LEU A 205 7.88 3.51 8.03
C LEU A 205 6.41 3.14 8.10
N ARG A 206 6.14 1.83 8.17
CA ARG A 206 4.79 1.27 8.24
C ARG A 206 4.69 0.29 9.39
N THR A 207 3.81 0.55 10.34
CA THR A 207 3.61 -0.31 11.52
C THR A 207 2.15 -0.71 11.61
N VAL A 208 1.83 -1.96 11.29
CA VAL A 208 0.50 -2.53 11.55
C VAL A 208 0.43 -2.89 13.03
N LEU A 209 -0.60 -2.39 13.72
CA LEU A 209 -0.85 -2.69 15.13
C LEU A 209 -1.53 -4.03 15.28
N ILE A 210 -0.93 -4.87 16.13
CA ILE A 210 -1.47 -6.14 16.57
C ILE A 210 -1.31 -6.25 18.09
N GLN A 211 -1.97 -7.20 18.74
CA GLN A 211 -1.85 -7.38 20.20
C GLN A 211 -0.40 -7.53 20.65
N ASP A 212 0.43 -8.24 19.87
CA ASP A 212 1.83 -8.51 20.24
C ASP A 212 2.71 -7.26 20.31
N ASN A 213 2.46 -6.23 19.46
CA ASN A 213 3.31 -5.05 19.40
C ASN A 213 2.70 -3.78 19.97
N ALA A 214 1.42 -3.76 20.28
CA ALA A 214 0.74 -2.55 20.76
C ALA A 214 1.39 -1.97 22.03
N ALA A 215 1.63 -2.81 23.05
CA ALA A 215 2.25 -2.39 24.29
C ALA A 215 3.71 -1.89 24.13
N SER A 216 4.41 -2.32 23.08
CA SER A 216 5.79 -1.90 22.78
C SER A 216 5.88 -0.71 21.82
N LEU A 217 4.75 -0.14 21.39
CA LEU A 217 4.70 0.97 20.43
C LEU A 217 5.45 2.23 20.95
N PRO A 218 5.35 2.63 22.24
CA PRO A 218 6.15 3.74 22.75
C PRO A 218 7.66 3.49 22.72
N GLU A 219 8.10 2.24 22.87
CA GLU A 219 9.53 1.89 22.75
C GLU A 219 9.99 1.95 21.30
N LEU A 220 9.14 1.51 20.37
CA LEU A 220 9.38 1.68 18.93
C LEU A 220 9.49 3.16 18.59
N ALA A 221 8.64 4.02 19.14
CA ALA A 221 8.71 5.46 18.94
C ALA A 221 10.04 6.05 19.42
N ARG A 222 10.58 5.58 20.56
CA ARG A 222 11.91 5.98 21.04
C ARG A 222 13.02 5.58 20.06
N LEU A 223 12.98 4.35 19.52
CA LEU A 223 13.93 3.90 18.51
C LEU A 223 13.86 4.77 17.25
N VAL A 224 12.64 4.99 16.72
CA VAL A 224 12.40 5.81 15.52
C VAL A 224 12.90 7.23 15.73
N SER A 225 12.54 7.87 16.84
CA SER A 225 12.93 9.24 17.17
C SER A 225 14.42 9.42 17.45
N ALA A 226 15.09 8.39 17.98
CA ALA A 226 16.51 8.48 18.33
C ALA A 226 17.43 8.09 17.17
N ARG A 227 17.07 7.08 16.37
CA ARG A 227 17.97 6.46 15.39
C ARG A 227 17.50 6.49 13.94
N LEU A 228 16.19 6.68 13.70
CA LEU A 228 15.60 6.60 12.36
C LEU A 228 15.01 7.95 11.91
N ARG A 229 15.56 9.07 12.36
CA ARG A 229 15.06 10.43 12.04
C ARG A 229 15.14 10.81 10.56
N PHE A 230 15.77 9.99 9.74
CA PHE A 230 15.83 10.14 8.30
C PHE A 230 14.52 9.70 7.61
N VAL A 231 13.62 9.04 8.29
CA VAL A 231 12.32 8.66 7.71
C VAL A 231 11.47 9.89 7.41
N SER A 232 10.84 9.89 6.26
CA SER A 232 9.98 11.00 5.82
C SER A 232 8.60 10.99 6.47
N ALA A 233 8.11 9.81 6.81
CA ALA A 233 6.83 9.61 7.48
C ALA A 233 6.80 8.29 8.26
N TRP A 234 5.91 8.22 9.25
CA TRP A 234 5.59 6.99 9.97
C TRP A 234 4.09 6.74 9.94
N SER A 235 3.67 5.71 9.23
CA SER A 235 2.28 5.29 9.09
C SER A 235 1.98 4.17 10.08
N ILE A 236 1.19 4.48 11.09
CA ILE A 236 0.64 3.51 12.05
C ILE A 236 -0.69 3.05 11.49
N MET A 237 -0.90 1.75 11.40
CA MET A 237 -2.02 1.17 10.66
C MET A 237 -2.83 0.20 11.51
N GLN A 238 -4.15 0.30 11.43
CA GLN A 238 -5.02 -0.73 12.00
C GLN A 238 -5.00 -1.98 11.14
N LEU A 239 -5.10 -3.15 11.81
CA LEU A 239 -5.08 -4.46 11.19
C LEU A 239 -6.26 -4.65 10.23
N GLU A 240 -5.99 -5.22 9.07
CA GLU A 240 -6.96 -5.59 8.05
C GLU A 240 -7.37 -7.07 8.20
N HIS A 241 -8.68 -7.36 8.19
CA HIS A 241 -9.23 -8.72 8.33
C HIS A 241 -9.17 -9.51 7.03
N ILE A 242 -7.96 -9.78 6.54
CA ILE A 242 -7.71 -10.50 5.28
C ILE A 242 -6.46 -11.38 5.39
N GLY A 243 -6.28 -12.31 4.48
CA GLY A 243 -5.11 -13.17 4.42
C GLY A 243 -4.90 -13.98 5.71
N PHE A 244 -3.68 -14.01 6.24
CA PHE A 244 -3.39 -14.71 7.50
C PHE A 244 -4.08 -14.10 8.71
N ALA A 245 -4.28 -12.77 8.72
CA ALA A 245 -4.99 -12.10 9.81
C ALA A 245 -6.43 -12.58 9.94
N ARG A 246 -7.09 -12.95 8.84
CA ARG A 246 -8.47 -13.45 8.87
C ARG A 246 -8.63 -14.67 9.77
N GLY A 247 -7.74 -15.65 9.64
CA GLY A 247 -7.78 -16.87 10.46
C GLY A 247 -7.21 -16.70 11.88
N ARG A 248 -6.56 -15.57 12.16
CA ARG A 248 -5.88 -15.28 13.44
C ARG A 248 -6.44 -14.05 14.12
N TRP A 249 -7.59 -13.56 13.69
CA TRP A 249 -8.14 -12.27 14.11
C TRP A 249 -8.23 -12.11 15.62
N ALA A 250 -8.83 -13.08 16.31
CA ALA A 250 -8.99 -13.03 17.77
C ALA A 250 -7.67 -12.90 18.57
N SER A 251 -6.56 -13.39 18.02
CA SER A 251 -5.24 -13.31 18.66
C SER A 251 -4.40 -12.13 18.18
N LEU A 252 -4.76 -11.49 17.07
CA LEU A 252 -3.97 -10.40 16.50
C LEU A 252 -4.64 -9.03 16.64
N TYR A 253 -5.97 -8.98 16.59
CA TYR A 253 -6.67 -7.69 16.56
C TYR A 253 -6.49 -6.91 17.86
N PHE A 254 -5.95 -5.71 17.75
CA PHE A 254 -5.81 -4.75 18.85
C PHE A 254 -6.93 -3.71 18.75
N ALA A 255 -7.78 -3.65 19.78
CA ALA A 255 -8.91 -2.72 19.84
C ALA A 255 -8.41 -1.33 20.28
N HIS A 256 -7.79 -0.61 19.35
CA HIS A 256 -7.10 0.67 19.59
C HIS A 256 -7.94 1.74 20.32
N HIS A 257 -9.26 1.69 20.19
CA HIS A 257 -10.15 2.65 20.87
C HIS A 257 -10.22 2.46 22.38
N THR A 258 -9.77 1.33 22.91
CA THR A 258 -9.74 1.05 24.35
C THR A 258 -8.42 1.44 25.00
N GLU A 259 -7.33 1.50 24.24
CA GLU A 259 -5.97 1.77 24.72
C GLU A 259 -5.24 2.74 23.76
N PHE A 260 -5.90 3.83 23.37
CA PHE A 260 -5.33 4.79 22.42
C PHE A 260 -4.13 5.54 22.98
N GLU A 261 -3.95 5.58 24.28
CA GLU A 261 -2.83 6.24 24.97
C GLU A 261 -1.47 5.75 24.46
N LEU A 262 -1.33 4.46 24.15
CA LEU A 262 -0.10 3.88 23.59
C LEU A 262 0.23 4.48 22.20
N ILE A 263 -0.80 4.70 21.40
CA ILE A 263 -0.68 5.30 20.08
C ILE A 263 -0.39 6.80 20.22
N ALA A 264 -1.09 7.47 21.12
CA ALA A 264 -0.89 8.90 21.41
C ALA A 264 0.54 9.19 21.85
N GLU A 265 1.08 8.43 22.82
CA GLU A 265 2.48 8.58 23.28
C GLU A 265 3.48 8.42 22.11
N ALA A 266 3.26 7.43 21.27
CA ALA A 266 4.12 7.19 20.11
C ALA A 266 4.06 8.32 19.08
N ILE A 267 2.86 8.80 18.76
CA ILE A 267 2.63 9.92 17.83
C ILE A 267 3.27 11.20 18.38
N ASP A 268 3.03 11.54 19.63
CA ASP A 268 3.53 12.76 20.25
C ASP A 268 5.06 12.77 20.28
N MET A 269 5.67 11.64 20.59
CA MET A 269 7.12 11.47 20.53
C MET A 269 7.65 11.65 19.10
N ALA A 270 7.05 11.03 18.10
CA ALA A 270 7.45 11.18 16.71
C ALA A 270 7.36 12.65 16.26
N ARG A 271 6.26 13.33 16.58
CA ARG A 271 6.02 14.74 16.23
C ARG A 271 7.00 15.68 16.91
N LEU A 272 7.33 15.47 18.17
CA LEU A 272 8.36 16.25 18.89
C LEU A 272 9.73 16.18 18.22
N HIS A 273 10.00 15.10 17.48
CA HIS A 273 11.25 14.91 16.75
C HIS A 273 11.14 15.23 15.23
N GLY A 274 10.03 15.85 14.81
CA GLY A 274 9.81 16.27 13.43
C GLY A 274 9.47 15.16 12.46
N ILE A 275 9.04 13.99 12.95
CA ILE A 275 8.59 12.87 12.13
C ILE A 275 7.09 13.00 11.87
N HIS A 276 6.69 12.97 10.60
CA HIS A 276 5.28 13.03 10.21
C HIS A 276 4.57 11.70 10.50
N ALA A 277 3.86 11.62 11.62
CA ALA A 277 3.04 10.46 11.95
C ALA A 277 1.68 10.53 11.24
N ARG A 278 1.17 9.38 10.78
CA ARG A 278 -0.15 9.21 10.15
C ARG A 278 -0.85 7.98 10.71
N LEU A 279 -2.17 8.03 10.74
CA LEU A 279 -3.03 6.92 11.13
C LEU A 279 -3.77 6.40 9.90
N PHE A 280 -3.56 5.16 9.53
CA PHE A 280 -4.22 4.51 8.39
C PHE A 280 -5.19 3.44 8.85
N ASN A 281 -6.36 3.39 8.23
CA ASN A 281 -7.44 2.44 8.52
C ASN A 281 -8.08 2.65 9.91
N PHE A 282 -8.01 3.88 10.44
CA PHE A 282 -8.66 4.25 11.69
C PHE A 282 -9.93 5.05 11.37
N PRO A 283 -11.12 4.56 11.75
CA PRO A 283 -12.34 5.37 11.68
C PRO A 283 -12.24 6.57 12.62
N LEU A 284 -12.60 7.77 12.16
CA LEU A 284 -12.40 9.02 12.90
C LEU A 284 -13.03 9.02 14.29
N CYS A 285 -14.21 8.38 14.44
CA CYS A 285 -14.91 8.30 15.72
C CYS A 285 -14.19 7.43 16.77
N THR A 286 -13.25 6.56 16.33
CA THR A 286 -12.44 5.72 17.23
C THR A 286 -11.12 6.37 17.61
N VAL A 287 -10.86 7.59 17.12
CA VAL A 287 -9.64 8.36 17.35
C VAL A 287 -10.00 9.59 18.22
N PRO A 288 -9.27 9.85 19.32
CA PRO A 288 -9.45 11.07 20.11
C PRO A 288 -9.27 12.33 19.25
N GLU A 289 -10.06 13.37 19.53
CA GLU A 289 -10.14 14.60 18.75
C GLU A 289 -8.79 15.20 18.34
N PRO A 290 -7.79 15.36 19.24
CA PRO A 290 -6.51 15.98 18.87
C PRO A 290 -5.71 15.22 17.80
N TYR A 291 -6.01 13.92 17.60
CA TYR A 291 -5.29 13.05 16.66
C TYR A 291 -6.05 12.77 15.37
N ARG A 292 -7.32 13.18 15.25
CA ARG A 292 -8.17 12.93 14.05
C ARG A 292 -7.57 13.48 12.78
N ILE A 293 -6.89 14.62 12.85
CA ILE A 293 -6.20 15.24 11.71
C ILE A 293 -5.12 14.33 11.08
N LEU A 294 -4.65 13.34 11.83
CA LEU A 294 -3.65 12.36 11.36
C LEU A 294 -4.29 11.12 10.72
N ALA A 295 -5.60 10.93 10.92
CA ALA A 295 -6.34 9.77 10.40
C ALA A 295 -6.92 10.12 9.02
N ALA A 296 -6.08 9.98 8.00
CA ALA A 296 -6.48 10.22 6.62
C ALA A 296 -7.45 9.13 6.10
N PRO A 297 -8.34 9.45 5.14
CA PRO A 297 -9.14 8.45 4.43
C PRO A 297 -8.23 7.57 3.58
N SER A 298 -7.79 6.45 4.15
CA SER A 298 -6.74 5.59 3.59
C SER A 298 -7.29 4.33 2.90
N ILE A 299 -8.59 4.05 3.05
CA ILE A 299 -9.25 2.91 2.40
C ILE A 299 -9.87 3.41 1.11
N SER A 300 -9.50 2.76 -0.01
CA SER A 300 -10.09 3.07 -1.32
C SER A 300 -11.61 2.92 -1.27
N ASP A 301 -12.33 3.79 -1.97
CA ASP A 301 -13.80 3.85 -2.05
C ASP A 301 -14.43 2.48 -2.38
N TRP A 302 -13.85 1.75 -3.31
CA TRP A 302 -14.30 0.42 -3.74
C TRP A 302 -13.99 -0.73 -2.75
N LYS A 303 -13.23 -0.46 -1.67
CA LYS A 303 -12.95 -1.41 -0.55
C LYS A 303 -13.58 -0.95 0.76
N ARG A 304 -14.20 0.22 0.76
CA ARG A 304 -14.69 0.88 1.96
C ARG A 304 -16.15 0.58 2.21
N LYS A 305 -16.49 0.28 3.45
CA LYS A 305 -17.86 0.26 3.94
C LYS A 305 -18.00 1.15 5.18
N TYR A 306 -19.23 1.49 5.47
CA TYR A 306 -19.62 2.14 6.71
C TYR A 306 -20.48 1.21 7.56
N ALA A 307 -20.33 1.30 8.89
CA ALA A 307 -21.17 0.55 9.82
C ALA A 307 -22.58 1.17 9.89
N PRO A 308 -23.60 0.42 10.32
CA PRO A 308 -24.94 0.99 10.56
C PRO A 308 -24.91 2.21 11.51
N GLY A 309 -24.02 2.23 12.50
CA GLY A 309 -23.81 3.37 13.40
C GLY A 309 -23.19 4.60 12.75
N CYS A 310 -22.79 4.55 11.47
CA CYS A 310 -22.28 5.72 10.73
C CYS A 310 -23.39 6.53 10.05
N GLU A 311 -24.64 6.09 10.11
CA GLU A 311 -25.77 6.81 9.53
C GLU A 311 -25.91 8.19 10.20
N GLY A 312 -25.95 9.25 9.38
CA GLY A 312 -26.01 10.64 9.85
C GLY A 312 -24.70 11.22 10.40
N CYS A 313 -23.58 10.51 10.29
CA CYS A 313 -22.26 11.02 10.67
C CYS A 313 -21.83 12.15 9.72
N ARG A 314 -21.42 13.31 10.28
CA ARG A 314 -20.98 14.48 9.50
C ARG A 314 -19.61 14.31 8.87
N GLU A 315 -18.77 13.45 9.45
CA GLU A 315 -17.40 13.19 9.02
C GLU A 315 -17.28 11.97 8.08
N GLN A 316 -18.39 11.47 7.55
CA GLN A 316 -18.40 10.24 6.76
C GLN A 316 -17.49 10.33 5.52
N GLU A 317 -17.50 11.47 4.81
CA GLU A 317 -16.70 11.68 3.60
C GLU A 317 -15.19 11.75 3.88
N SER A 318 -14.80 12.33 5.02
CA SER A 318 -13.40 12.46 5.47
C SER A 318 -12.88 11.25 6.23
N CYS A 319 -13.74 10.26 6.51
CA CYS A 319 -13.42 9.10 7.33
C CYS A 319 -12.92 7.94 6.48
N SER A 320 -11.90 7.21 6.99
CA SER A 320 -11.47 5.93 6.39
C SER A 320 -12.60 4.91 6.29
N GLY A 321 -13.60 4.96 7.18
CA GLY A 321 -14.56 3.87 7.32
C GLY A 321 -13.88 2.56 7.70
N PHE A 322 -14.42 1.46 7.21
CA PHE A 322 -13.91 0.11 7.42
C PHE A 322 -13.68 -0.58 6.08
N PHE A 323 -12.80 -1.56 6.05
CA PHE A 323 -12.72 -2.45 4.89
C PHE A 323 -14.02 -3.26 4.75
N GLU A 324 -14.44 -3.54 3.52
CA GLU A 324 -15.66 -4.28 3.22
C GLU A 324 -15.74 -5.62 3.96
N TRP A 325 -14.61 -6.30 4.11
CA TRP A 325 -14.48 -7.59 4.82
C TRP A 325 -14.20 -7.44 6.33
N HIS A 326 -14.28 -6.25 6.90
CA HIS A 326 -14.12 -6.07 8.36
C HIS A 326 -15.25 -6.76 9.12
N PRO A 327 -14.96 -7.56 10.18
CA PRO A 327 -15.99 -8.26 10.94
C PRO A 327 -16.98 -7.30 11.59
N GLN A 328 -18.27 -7.64 11.55
CA GLN A 328 -19.32 -6.79 12.13
C GLN A 328 -19.26 -6.72 13.66
N ASP A 329 -18.86 -7.81 14.29
CA ASP A 329 -18.70 -7.93 15.74
C ASP A 329 -17.47 -7.15 16.27
N ALA A 330 -16.54 -6.75 15.40
CA ALA A 330 -15.38 -5.94 15.73
C ALA A 330 -15.58 -4.43 15.51
N LEU A 331 -16.82 -3.97 15.30
CA LEU A 331 -17.17 -2.54 15.11
C LEU A 331 -17.33 -1.79 16.44
N GLY A 332 -16.51 -2.11 17.45
CA GLY A 332 -16.54 -1.44 18.75
C GLY A 332 -16.13 0.05 18.65
N GLY A 333 -16.75 0.88 19.50
CA GLY A 333 -16.42 2.31 19.62
C GLY A 333 -16.94 3.20 18.46
N VAL A 334 -17.78 2.68 17.57
CA VAL A 334 -18.37 3.46 16.48
C VAL A 334 -19.50 4.33 17.01
N THR A 335 -19.31 5.63 16.92
CA THR A 335 -20.34 6.65 17.23
C THR A 335 -20.30 7.76 16.17
N PRO A 336 -21.42 8.23 15.65
CA PRO A 336 -21.45 9.36 14.72
C PRO A 336 -20.77 10.60 15.31
N LEU A 337 -20.06 11.35 14.46
CA LEU A 337 -19.45 12.64 14.81
C LEU A 337 -20.26 13.80 14.24
#